data_54e311425496543ce2c2caada83697bf
#
_entry.id   54e311425496543ce2c2caada83697bf
#
_cell.length_a   1.000
_cell.length_b   1.000
_cell.length_c   1.000
_cell.angle_alpha   90.00
_cell.angle_beta   90.00
_cell.angle_gamma   90.00
#
_symmetry.space_group_name_H-M   'P 1'
#
loop_
_entity.id
_entity.type
_entity.pdbx_description
1 polymer ?
#
loop_
_entity_poly.entity_id
_entity_poly.type
_entity_poly.pdbx_seq_one_letter_code
_entity_poly.pdbx_strand_id
1 'polypeptide(L)'
;MVWNGAQLVGGLPLIHSQKYGVKLLQQPRNDWCNAGELMVHSAVEVQPVVAAIVQGLATFSESVLCFDGVRFETEPWTTFIKEVEAVSGQMGILRREKVGLIEVGDDWDAYFQSLSGNHRSSVRRAEKKARKSAELSLLRLQDLSNDDRVTWMNRAFEIENRSWKRDAGTSILASEGMPSFFLDEAEIARTSGMLELWFLMLDQEPIAFEYCHLAKQVLLSYKIGFDESFKHLAPGKLLRKLQLETLCRQSPGTVLDTKGILCSEKAKWATSTYDIGRLVVALKGRIPKLVLSAYLHAKPIVQRFRNVESHSPSLGSAGAN
;
A
#
# COMPACT_ATOMS: atom_id res chain seq x y z
N MET A 1 -17.94 -2.43 15.71
CA MET A 1 -17.22 -3.40 16.54
C MET A 1 -18.17 -4.52 16.93
N VAL A 2 -17.70 -5.76 16.94
CA VAL A 2 -18.45 -6.96 17.33
C VAL A 2 -17.76 -7.59 18.53
N TRP A 3 -18.51 -7.88 19.57
CA TRP A 3 -18.02 -8.43 20.82
C TRP A 3 -18.65 -9.80 21.07
N ASN A 4 -17.87 -10.74 21.57
CA ASN A 4 -18.34 -12.01 22.12
C ASN A 4 -18.05 -11.99 23.63
N GLY A 5 -19.05 -11.69 24.45
CA GLY A 5 -18.84 -11.37 25.85
C GLY A 5 -17.93 -10.14 26.00
N ALA A 6 -16.80 -10.28 26.68
CA ALA A 6 -15.81 -9.23 26.88
C ALA A 6 -14.71 -9.18 25.79
N GLN A 7 -14.72 -10.11 24.84
CA GLN A 7 -13.69 -10.19 23.80
C GLN A 7 -14.13 -9.47 22.53
N LEU A 8 -13.30 -8.55 22.01
CA LEU A 8 -13.48 -7.95 20.70
C LEU A 8 -13.14 -9.00 19.61
N VAL A 9 -14.14 -9.43 18.83
CA VAL A 9 -13.98 -10.47 17.80
C VAL A 9 -14.04 -9.95 16.38
N GLY A 10 -14.48 -8.71 16.18
CA GLY A 10 -14.48 -8.10 14.85
C GLY A 10 -14.65 -6.59 14.87
N GLY A 11 -14.19 -5.94 13.81
CA GLY A 11 -14.29 -4.49 13.66
C GLY A 11 -14.10 -4.01 12.23
N LEU A 12 -14.80 -2.93 11.94
CA LEU A 12 -14.66 -2.18 10.70
C LEU A 12 -14.64 -0.69 11.06
N PRO A 13 -13.46 -0.04 11.06
CA PRO A 13 -13.36 1.38 11.35
C PRO A 13 -13.98 2.21 10.22
N LEU A 14 -14.83 3.17 10.56
CA LEU A 14 -15.53 4.02 9.62
C LEU A 14 -15.55 5.46 10.10
N ILE A 15 -15.56 6.38 9.16
CA ILE A 15 -15.77 7.81 9.38
C ILE A 15 -16.95 8.30 8.55
N HIS A 16 -17.66 9.31 9.07
CA HIS A 16 -18.65 10.04 8.29
C HIS A 16 -17.96 10.95 7.28
N SER A 17 -18.47 10.95 6.07
CA SER A 17 -17.95 11.78 4.98
C SER A 17 -19.08 12.27 4.10
N GLN A 18 -18.80 13.32 3.31
CA GLN A 18 -19.72 13.84 2.31
C GLN A 18 -18.99 14.02 0.99
N LYS A 19 -19.54 13.46 -0.08
CA LYS A 19 -18.97 13.59 -1.42
C LYS A 19 -20.08 13.89 -2.43
N TYR A 20 -19.92 14.99 -3.17
CA TYR A 20 -20.92 15.44 -4.15
C TYR A 20 -22.34 15.57 -3.56
N GLY A 21 -22.45 16.07 -2.32
CA GLY A 21 -23.73 16.21 -1.60
C GLY A 21 -24.28 14.93 -0.98
N VAL A 22 -23.67 13.77 -1.24
CA VAL A 22 -24.09 12.48 -0.67
C VAL A 22 -23.33 12.19 0.62
N LYS A 23 -24.08 11.96 1.71
CA LYS A 23 -23.54 11.47 2.98
C LYS A 23 -23.18 9.99 2.85
N LEU A 24 -21.98 9.63 3.28
CA LEU A 24 -21.50 8.26 3.21
C LEU A 24 -20.62 7.90 4.41
N LEU A 25 -20.54 6.62 4.72
CA LEU A 25 -19.53 6.07 5.60
C LEU A 25 -18.39 5.53 4.75
N GLN A 26 -17.17 5.82 5.15
CA GLN A 26 -15.97 5.33 4.48
C GLN A 26 -14.92 4.89 5.49
N GLN A 27 -13.98 4.09 5.04
CA GLN A 27 -12.80 3.76 5.83
C GLN A 27 -11.98 5.03 6.10
N PRO A 28 -11.33 5.15 7.29
CA PRO A 28 -10.42 6.25 7.60
C PRO A 28 -9.16 6.12 6.74
N ARG A 29 -9.17 6.76 5.59
CA ARG A 29 -8.08 6.71 4.59
C ARG A 29 -7.74 8.10 4.08
N ASN A 30 -6.44 8.33 3.89
CA ASN A 30 -5.91 9.45 3.15
C ASN A 30 -4.73 9.00 2.28
N ASP A 31 -4.05 9.93 1.62
CA ASP A 31 -2.92 9.63 0.73
C ASP A 31 -1.68 9.10 1.50
N TRP A 32 -1.64 9.27 2.81
CA TRP A 32 -0.55 8.87 3.68
C TRP A 32 -0.79 7.56 4.42
N CYS A 33 -2.06 7.24 4.67
CA CYS A 33 -2.47 6.09 5.44
C CYS A 33 -3.53 5.28 4.70
N ASN A 34 -3.26 4.00 4.45
CA ASN A 34 -4.22 3.05 3.89
C ASN A 34 -4.89 2.24 5.01
N ALA A 35 -5.32 2.91 6.08
CA ALA A 35 -5.96 2.25 7.20
C ALA A 35 -7.38 1.77 6.85
N GLY A 36 -7.91 0.88 7.64
CA GLY A 36 -9.32 0.50 7.62
C GLY A 36 -9.61 -0.84 6.97
N GLU A 37 -8.94 -1.90 7.38
CA GLU A 37 -9.32 -3.27 7.04
C GLU A 37 -10.57 -3.73 7.80
N LEU A 38 -11.29 -4.67 7.20
CA LEU A 38 -12.29 -5.49 7.88
C LEU A 38 -11.58 -6.54 8.73
N MET A 39 -11.63 -6.36 10.04
CA MET A 39 -10.90 -7.19 11.00
C MET A 39 -11.80 -8.24 11.61
N VAL A 40 -11.35 -9.50 11.62
CA VAL A 40 -11.97 -10.62 12.31
C VAL A 40 -10.89 -11.36 13.10
N HIS A 41 -11.18 -11.66 14.36
CA HIS A 41 -10.26 -12.39 15.22
C HIS A 41 -10.07 -13.81 14.69
N SER A 42 -8.81 -14.28 14.62
CA SER A 42 -8.46 -15.56 13.98
C SER A 42 -9.02 -16.82 14.68
N ALA A 43 -9.45 -16.70 15.92
CA ALA A 43 -10.01 -17.82 16.69
C ALA A 43 -11.54 -17.95 16.60
N VAL A 44 -12.21 -17.15 15.76
CA VAL A 44 -13.67 -17.22 15.58
C VAL A 44 -14.04 -17.43 14.12
N GLU A 45 -15.23 -17.98 13.90
CA GLU A 45 -15.79 -18.10 12.55
C GLU A 45 -16.06 -16.71 11.96
N VAL A 46 -15.69 -16.51 10.71
CA VAL A 46 -15.77 -15.22 10.02
C VAL A 46 -17.22 -14.82 9.76
N GLN A 47 -18.05 -15.75 9.32
CA GLN A 47 -19.40 -15.46 8.85
C GLN A 47 -20.29 -14.80 9.92
N PRO A 48 -20.43 -15.30 11.16
CA PRO A 48 -21.29 -14.66 12.17
C PRO A 48 -20.82 -13.23 12.52
N VAL A 49 -19.50 -13.01 12.55
CA VAL A 49 -18.91 -11.70 12.86
C VAL A 49 -19.21 -10.71 11.75
N VAL A 50 -19.03 -11.12 10.49
CA VAL A 50 -19.28 -10.27 9.33
C VAL A 50 -20.78 -9.99 9.15
N ALA A 51 -21.65 -10.97 9.40
CA ALA A 51 -23.09 -10.77 9.40
C ALA A 51 -23.53 -9.73 10.44
N ALA A 52 -22.98 -9.80 11.66
CA ALA A 52 -23.24 -8.80 12.70
C ALA A 52 -22.73 -7.39 12.30
N ILE A 53 -21.59 -7.30 11.63
CA ILE A 53 -21.08 -6.02 11.08
C ILE A 53 -22.07 -5.47 10.04
N VAL A 54 -22.51 -6.27 9.07
CA VAL A 54 -23.44 -5.83 8.02
C VAL A 54 -24.78 -5.39 8.60
N GLN A 55 -25.31 -6.12 9.58
CA GLN A 55 -26.53 -5.74 10.31
C GLN A 55 -26.34 -4.41 11.06
N GLY A 56 -25.21 -4.25 11.75
CA GLY A 56 -24.86 -2.99 12.41
C GLY A 56 -24.75 -1.82 11.43
N LEU A 57 -24.17 -2.03 10.25
CA LEU A 57 -24.08 -1.01 9.21
C LEU A 57 -25.46 -0.55 8.70
N ALA A 58 -26.44 -1.43 8.66
CA ALA A 58 -27.80 -1.09 8.27
C ALA A 58 -28.52 -0.17 9.27
N THR A 59 -28.02 0.01 10.49
CA THR A 59 -28.62 0.92 11.50
C THR A 59 -28.21 2.38 11.31
N PHE A 60 -27.09 2.66 10.63
CA PHE A 60 -26.63 4.04 10.40
C PHE A 60 -27.60 4.81 9.48
N SER A 61 -27.57 6.15 9.59
CA SER A 61 -28.39 7.04 8.74
C SER A 61 -27.90 7.05 7.29
N GLU A 62 -26.59 6.92 7.10
CA GLU A 62 -25.95 6.86 5.80
C GLU A 62 -26.35 5.60 5.05
N SER A 63 -26.78 5.79 3.81
CA SER A 63 -27.21 4.68 2.96
C SER A 63 -26.11 4.15 2.05
N VAL A 64 -24.98 4.86 1.95
CA VAL A 64 -23.87 4.54 1.06
C VAL A 64 -22.60 4.32 1.88
N LEU A 65 -21.92 3.22 1.57
CA LEU A 65 -20.62 2.86 2.13
C LEU A 65 -19.57 2.85 1.02
N CYS A 66 -18.37 3.29 1.33
CA CYS A 66 -17.27 3.31 0.38
C CYS A 66 -16.00 2.73 1.03
N PHE A 67 -15.49 1.65 0.47
CA PHE A 67 -14.30 0.96 0.94
C PHE A 67 -13.23 0.99 -0.15
N ASP A 68 -12.04 1.47 0.18
CA ASP A 68 -10.89 1.49 -0.72
C ASP A 68 -9.84 0.47 -0.30
N GLY A 69 -9.10 -0.07 -1.29
CA GLY A 69 -8.06 -1.06 -1.03
C GLY A 69 -8.60 -2.42 -0.60
N VAL A 70 -9.85 -2.71 -0.91
CA VAL A 70 -10.50 -3.99 -0.57
C VAL A 70 -9.79 -5.14 -1.27
N ARG A 71 -9.36 -6.13 -0.51
CA ARG A 71 -8.79 -7.39 -1.00
C ARG A 71 -9.92 -8.38 -1.22
N PHE A 72 -10.51 -8.37 -2.41
CA PHE A 72 -11.74 -9.13 -2.71
C PHE A 72 -11.61 -10.65 -2.55
N GLU A 73 -10.41 -11.18 -2.56
CA GLU A 73 -10.13 -12.61 -2.47
C GLU A 73 -9.95 -13.11 -1.03
N THR A 74 -9.91 -12.20 -0.05
CA THR A 74 -9.79 -12.59 1.36
C THR A 74 -11.14 -12.96 1.95
N GLU A 75 -11.18 -13.96 2.83
CA GLU A 75 -12.40 -14.49 3.41
C GLU A 75 -13.31 -13.43 4.08
N PRO A 76 -12.79 -12.49 4.89
CA PRO A 76 -13.65 -11.47 5.48
C PRO A 76 -14.39 -10.63 4.42
N TRP A 77 -13.74 -10.27 3.32
CA TRP A 77 -14.36 -9.47 2.28
C TRP A 77 -15.27 -10.26 1.35
N THR A 78 -14.94 -11.52 1.03
CA THR A 78 -15.83 -12.40 0.26
C THR A 78 -17.11 -12.70 1.05
N THR A 79 -16.99 -12.91 2.36
CA THR A 79 -18.14 -13.08 3.25
C THR A 79 -18.96 -11.79 3.37
N PHE A 80 -18.30 -10.62 3.51
CA PHE A 80 -18.98 -9.33 3.54
C PHE A 80 -19.85 -9.10 2.28
N ILE A 81 -19.33 -9.41 1.12
CA ILE A 81 -20.06 -9.30 -0.15
C ILE A 81 -21.31 -10.17 -0.12
N LYS A 82 -21.20 -11.43 0.30
CA LYS A 82 -22.32 -12.36 0.42
C LYS A 82 -23.38 -11.87 1.40
N GLU A 83 -22.97 -11.36 2.56
CA GLU A 83 -23.89 -10.84 3.58
C GLU A 83 -24.62 -9.58 3.09
N VAL A 84 -23.95 -8.69 2.33
CA VAL A 84 -24.59 -7.54 1.69
C VAL A 84 -25.63 -7.98 0.66
N GLU A 85 -25.35 -9.01 -0.13
CA GLU A 85 -26.31 -9.60 -1.08
C GLU A 85 -27.53 -10.19 -0.35
N ALA A 86 -27.30 -10.92 0.75
CA ALA A 86 -28.36 -11.54 1.54
C ALA A 86 -29.38 -10.53 2.10
N VAL A 87 -28.91 -9.31 2.46
CA VAL A 87 -29.80 -8.22 2.91
C VAL A 87 -30.31 -7.36 1.73
N SER A 88 -30.24 -7.87 0.50
CA SER A 88 -30.65 -7.17 -0.71
C SER A 88 -29.95 -5.82 -0.91
N GLY A 89 -28.72 -5.69 -0.45
CA GLY A 89 -27.85 -4.55 -0.71
C GLY A 89 -27.47 -4.46 -2.20
N GLN A 90 -27.28 -3.24 -2.70
CA GLN A 90 -26.70 -3.00 -4.01
C GLN A 90 -25.21 -2.68 -3.85
N MET A 91 -24.36 -3.29 -4.66
CA MET A 91 -22.93 -3.00 -4.59
C MET A 91 -22.30 -2.90 -5.98
N GLY A 92 -21.12 -2.30 -6.02
CA GLY A 92 -20.31 -2.22 -7.21
C GLY A 92 -18.82 -2.07 -6.92
N ILE A 93 -18.01 -2.71 -7.74
CA ILE A 93 -16.56 -2.57 -7.71
C ILE A 93 -16.17 -1.52 -8.75
N LEU A 94 -15.69 -0.36 -8.29
CA LEU A 94 -15.44 0.79 -9.16
C LEU A 94 -14.01 0.83 -9.72
N ARG A 95 -13.07 0.21 -9.04
CA ARG A 95 -11.64 0.23 -9.38
C ARG A 95 -11.05 -1.10 -8.99
N ARG A 96 -10.21 -1.64 -9.85
CA ARG A 96 -9.38 -2.82 -9.56
C ARG A 96 -7.95 -2.49 -9.93
N GLU A 97 -7.04 -2.83 -9.05
CA GLU A 97 -5.60 -2.61 -9.21
C GLU A 97 -4.86 -3.81 -8.66
N LYS A 98 -3.69 -4.08 -9.20
CA LYS A 98 -2.83 -5.15 -8.69
C LYS A 98 -1.79 -4.59 -7.73
N VAL A 99 -1.49 -5.37 -6.72
CA VAL A 99 -0.36 -5.15 -5.79
C VAL A 99 0.62 -6.30 -5.97
N GLY A 100 1.90 -6.01 -5.97
CA GLY A 100 2.94 -7.03 -6.11
C GLY A 100 3.34 -7.63 -4.77
N LEU A 101 3.48 -8.94 -4.74
CA LEU A 101 4.09 -9.69 -3.65
C LEU A 101 5.43 -10.26 -4.10
N ILE A 102 6.37 -10.37 -3.17
CA ILE A 102 7.64 -11.08 -3.36
C ILE A 102 7.73 -12.14 -2.28
N GLU A 103 7.54 -13.39 -2.67
CA GLU A 103 7.70 -14.54 -1.79
C GLU A 103 9.20 -14.86 -1.67
N VAL A 104 9.73 -14.64 -0.47
CA VAL A 104 11.15 -14.78 -0.20
C VAL A 104 11.46 -16.23 0.18
N GLY A 105 12.12 -16.95 -0.74
CA GLY A 105 12.65 -18.30 -0.46
C GLY A 105 13.95 -18.26 0.36
N ASP A 106 14.62 -19.37 0.45
CA ASP A 106 15.92 -19.55 1.10
C ASP A 106 17.10 -19.47 0.12
N ASP A 107 16.83 -19.50 -1.18
CA ASP A 107 17.84 -19.47 -2.25
C ASP A 107 17.74 -18.15 -3.04
N TRP A 108 18.61 -17.20 -2.69
CA TRP A 108 18.74 -15.94 -3.41
C TRP A 108 19.14 -16.12 -4.87
N ASP A 109 20.05 -17.04 -5.17
CA ASP A 109 20.57 -17.21 -6.53
C ASP A 109 19.49 -17.78 -7.45
N ALA A 110 18.71 -18.76 -6.98
CA ALA A 110 17.56 -19.28 -7.70
C ALA A 110 16.52 -18.17 -7.96
N TYR A 111 16.13 -17.41 -6.93
CA TYR A 111 15.22 -16.27 -7.10
C TYR A 111 15.77 -15.26 -8.09
N PHE A 112 17.02 -14.84 -7.94
CA PHE A 112 17.61 -13.83 -8.82
C PHE A 112 17.70 -14.32 -10.27
N GLN A 113 17.98 -15.61 -10.50
CA GLN A 113 17.98 -16.21 -11.84
C GLN A 113 16.58 -16.29 -12.46
N SER A 114 15.51 -16.38 -11.69
CA SER A 114 14.14 -16.35 -12.19
C SER A 114 13.72 -15.00 -12.78
N LEU A 115 14.38 -13.90 -12.38
CA LEU A 115 14.11 -12.58 -12.91
C LEU A 115 14.56 -12.44 -14.37
N SER A 116 13.95 -11.50 -15.10
CA SER A 116 14.32 -11.27 -16.51
C SER A 116 15.80 -10.91 -16.69
N GLY A 117 16.43 -11.41 -17.76
CA GLY A 117 17.85 -11.17 -18.03
C GLY A 117 18.24 -9.70 -18.09
N ASN A 118 17.36 -8.85 -18.66
CA ASN A 118 17.57 -7.40 -18.71
C ASN A 118 17.54 -6.78 -17.31
N HIS A 119 16.64 -7.25 -16.44
CA HIS A 119 16.57 -6.76 -15.07
C HIS A 119 17.82 -7.16 -14.27
N ARG A 120 18.22 -8.44 -14.33
CA ARG A 120 19.44 -8.93 -13.67
C ARG A 120 20.68 -8.14 -14.12
N SER A 121 20.85 -7.93 -15.42
CA SER A 121 21.96 -7.15 -15.96
C SER A 121 21.95 -5.69 -15.47
N SER A 122 20.77 -5.09 -15.37
CA SER A 122 20.60 -3.74 -14.83
C SER A 122 20.96 -3.66 -13.34
N VAL A 123 20.56 -4.64 -12.53
CA VAL A 123 20.89 -4.74 -11.10
C VAL A 123 22.41 -4.88 -10.92
N ARG A 124 23.05 -5.83 -11.62
CA ARG A 124 24.50 -6.06 -11.55
C ARG A 124 25.31 -4.83 -11.96
N ARG A 125 24.88 -4.10 -13.01
CA ARG A 125 25.54 -2.86 -13.42
C ARG A 125 25.43 -1.77 -12.37
N ALA A 126 24.25 -1.59 -11.77
CA ALA A 126 24.04 -0.62 -10.69
C ALA A 126 24.92 -0.95 -9.49
N GLU A 127 24.96 -2.21 -9.05
CA GLU A 127 25.80 -2.65 -7.93
C GLU A 127 27.28 -2.45 -8.22
N LYS A 128 27.76 -2.89 -9.38
CA LYS A 128 29.15 -2.68 -9.80
C LYS A 128 29.53 -1.19 -9.80
N LYS A 129 28.64 -0.33 -10.29
CA LYS A 129 28.85 1.12 -10.31
C LYS A 129 28.94 1.69 -8.90
N ALA A 130 28.01 1.33 -8.01
CA ALA A 130 28.00 1.81 -6.63
C ALA A 130 29.25 1.35 -5.87
N ARG A 131 29.58 0.05 -5.92
CA ARG A 131 30.78 -0.51 -5.26
C ARG A 131 32.12 0.04 -5.80
N LYS A 132 32.13 0.59 -7.01
CA LYS A 132 33.30 1.28 -7.57
C LYS A 132 33.46 2.68 -6.99
N SER A 133 32.37 3.34 -6.59
CA SER A 133 32.40 4.71 -6.06
C SER A 133 32.67 4.76 -4.56
N ALA A 134 32.16 3.77 -3.80
CA ALA A 134 32.28 3.73 -2.35
C ALA A 134 31.90 2.34 -1.79
N GLU A 135 32.04 2.14 -0.48
CA GLU A 135 31.55 0.95 0.20
C GLU A 135 30.03 0.92 0.21
N LEU A 136 29.44 -0.14 -0.36
CA LEU A 136 28.00 -0.34 -0.42
C LEU A 136 27.59 -1.38 0.61
N SER A 137 26.73 -1.01 1.56
CA SER A 137 26.21 -1.89 2.58
C SER A 137 24.71 -1.69 2.82
N LEU A 138 24.10 -2.61 3.54
CA LEU A 138 22.70 -2.55 3.97
C LEU A 138 22.64 -2.53 5.49
N LEU A 139 21.93 -1.58 6.04
CA LEU A 139 21.63 -1.50 7.46
C LEU A 139 20.17 -1.90 7.68
N ARG A 140 19.94 -2.96 8.44
CA ARG A 140 18.62 -3.41 8.92
C ARG A 140 18.50 -3.07 10.40
N LEU A 141 17.47 -2.36 10.78
CA LEU A 141 17.22 -1.92 12.14
C LEU A 141 15.90 -2.49 12.65
N GLN A 142 15.99 -3.22 13.74
CA GLN A 142 14.89 -3.83 14.49
C GLN A 142 15.15 -3.55 15.97
N ASP A 143 14.18 -3.74 16.84
CA ASP A 143 14.31 -3.63 18.32
C ASP A 143 15.01 -2.34 18.79
N LEU A 144 14.73 -1.23 18.10
CA LEU A 144 15.32 0.06 18.38
C LEU A 144 14.89 0.61 19.75
N SER A 145 15.81 1.30 20.42
CA SER A 145 15.45 2.21 21.51
C SER A 145 14.55 3.35 20.98
N ASN A 146 13.88 4.06 21.88
CA ASN A 146 13.08 5.21 21.45
C ASN A 146 13.93 6.29 20.77
N ASP A 147 15.10 6.59 21.31
CA ASP A 147 15.98 7.65 20.78
C ASP A 147 16.58 7.26 19.42
N ASP A 148 16.99 5.99 19.28
CA ASP A 148 17.46 5.48 17.98
C ASP A 148 16.36 5.49 16.93
N ARG A 149 15.13 5.10 17.30
CA ARG A 149 13.98 5.18 16.41
C ARG A 149 13.76 6.61 15.90
N VAL A 150 13.71 7.58 16.80
CA VAL A 150 13.53 9.00 16.42
C VAL A 150 14.66 9.45 15.51
N THR A 151 15.88 9.10 15.83
CA THR A 151 17.07 9.45 15.04
C THR A 151 16.99 8.89 13.63
N TRP A 152 16.70 7.58 13.47
CA TRP A 152 16.66 6.94 12.17
C TRP A 152 15.41 7.30 11.35
N MET A 153 14.27 7.54 11.99
CA MET A 153 13.09 8.06 11.30
C MET A 153 13.34 9.47 10.73
N ASN A 154 13.98 10.35 11.49
CA ASN A 154 14.35 11.67 10.98
C ASN A 154 15.33 11.59 9.80
N ARG A 155 16.31 10.68 9.83
CA ARG A 155 17.19 10.43 8.67
C ARG A 155 16.39 9.95 7.44
N ALA A 156 15.40 9.08 7.63
CA ALA A 156 14.50 8.64 6.55
C ALA A 156 13.71 9.81 5.97
N PHE A 157 13.20 10.72 6.82
CA PHE A 157 12.47 11.92 6.37
C PHE A 157 13.38 12.88 5.58
N GLU A 158 14.62 13.05 6.01
CA GLU A 158 15.60 13.87 5.29
C GLU A 158 15.93 13.29 3.90
N ILE A 159 16.12 11.97 3.81
CA ILE A 159 16.32 11.28 2.53
C ILE A 159 15.10 11.47 1.61
N GLU A 160 13.88 11.28 2.13
CA GLU A 160 12.67 11.52 1.35
C GLU A 160 12.55 12.98 0.89
N ASN A 161 12.95 13.92 1.74
CA ASN A 161 12.91 15.35 1.41
C ASN A 161 13.97 15.77 0.38
N ARG A 162 15.02 14.97 0.17
CA ARG A 162 15.99 15.14 -0.92
C ARG A 162 15.56 14.45 -2.22
N SER A 163 14.31 13.98 -2.32
CA SER A 163 13.74 13.38 -3.51
C SER A 163 12.78 14.35 -4.22
N TRP A 164 12.31 13.97 -5.41
CA TRP A 164 11.29 14.70 -6.18
C TRP A 164 10.01 15.01 -5.38
N LYS A 165 9.76 14.28 -4.30
CA LYS A 165 8.58 14.47 -3.45
C LYS A 165 8.56 15.84 -2.75
N ARG A 166 9.74 16.40 -2.46
CA ARG A 166 9.84 17.77 -1.93
C ARG A 166 9.26 18.79 -2.90
N ASP A 167 9.68 18.72 -4.15
CA ASP A 167 9.25 19.67 -5.18
C ASP A 167 7.76 19.53 -5.51
N ALA A 168 7.24 18.30 -5.36
CA ALA A 168 5.81 18.01 -5.46
C ALA A 168 5.00 18.40 -4.19
N GLY A 169 5.63 18.87 -3.11
CA GLY A 169 4.98 19.19 -1.83
C GLY A 169 4.44 17.97 -1.08
N THR A 170 4.93 16.78 -1.41
CA THR A 170 4.42 15.49 -0.88
C THR A 170 5.44 14.73 -0.03
N SER A 171 6.57 15.35 0.33
CA SER A 171 7.48 14.76 1.30
C SER A 171 6.94 14.91 2.72
N ILE A 172 7.35 14.01 3.62
CA ILE A 172 6.93 14.04 5.03
C ILE A 172 7.26 15.39 5.66
N LEU A 173 8.50 15.89 5.45
CA LEU A 173 8.93 17.18 6.01
C LEU A 173 8.24 18.41 5.39
N ALA A 174 7.72 18.29 4.17
CA ALA A 174 6.99 19.39 3.52
C ALA A 174 5.50 19.45 3.92
N SER A 175 5.00 18.45 4.62
CA SER A 175 3.57 18.31 4.95
C SER A 175 3.37 18.51 6.45
N GLU A 176 2.57 19.51 6.83
CA GLU A 176 2.28 19.84 8.22
C GLU A 176 1.70 18.65 8.99
N GLY A 177 2.20 18.39 10.20
CA GLY A 177 1.78 17.29 11.07
C GLY A 177 2.27 15.90 10.65
N MET A 178 2.83 15.73 9.46
CA MET A 178 3.27 14.40 9.01
C MET A 178 4.51 13.88 9.74
N PRO A 179 5.51 14.68 10.09
CA PRO A 179 6.64 14.19 10.87
C PRO A 179 6.21 13.59 12.22
N SER A 180 5.37 14.30 12.99
CA SER A 180 4.85 13.80 14.26
C SER A 180 3.99 12.55 14.08
N PHE A 181 3.09 12.54 13.08
CA PHE A 181 2.28 11.36 12.76
C PHE A 181 3.15 10.12 12.51
N PHE A 182 4.19 10.22 11.68
CA PHE A 182 5.05 9.08 11.39
C PHE A 182 5.95 8.68 12.56
N LEU A 183 6.35 9.62 13.42
CA LEU A 183 7.07 9.29 14.65
C LEU A 183 6.17 8.55 15.65
N ASP A 184 4.93 8.98 15.83
CA ASP A 184 3.96 8.32 16.71
C ASP A 184 3.58 6.93 16.18
N GLU A 185 3.36 6.81 14.88
CA GLU A 185 3.06 5.56 14.21
C GLU A 185 4.23 4.56 14.31
N ALA A 186 5.47 5.03 14.12
CA ALA A 186 6.66 4.20 14.31
C ALA A 186 6.86 3.77 15.76
N GLU A 187 6.42 4.56 16.76
CA GLU A 187 6.43 4.14 18.16
C GLU A 187 5.42 3.02 18.41
N ILE A 188 4.23 3.11 17.84
CA ILE A 188 3.23 2.03 17.91
C ILE A 188 3.77 0.76 17.23
N ALA A 189 4.39 0.88 16.07
CA ALA A 189 5.00 -0.26 15.38
C ALA A 189 6.15 -0.88 16.20
N ARG A 190 7.00 -0.06 16.83
CA ARG A 190 8.10 -0.50 17.68
C ARG A 190 7.60 -1.25 18.92
N THR A 191 6.66 -0.67 19.66
CA THR A 191 6.11 -1.27 20.88
C THR A 191 5.30 -2.53 20.61
N SER A 192 4.81 -2.69 19.37
CA SER A 192 4.14 -3.90 18.88
C SER A 192 5.11 -4.93 18.27
N GLY A 193 6.42 -4.66 18.26
CA GLY A 193 7.41 -5.55 17.65
C GLY A 193 7.30 -5.69 16.13
N MET A 194 6.72 -4.69 15.46
CA MET A 194 6.49 -4.71 14.01
C MET A 194 7.41 -3.78 13.22
N LEU A 195 8.14 -2.88 13.91
CA LEU A 195 8.97 -1.88 13.25
C LEU A 195 10.17 -2.51 12.56
N GLU A 196 10.35 -2.23 11.28
CA GLU A 196 11.58 -2.49 10.54
C GLU A 196 11.99 -1.28 9.69
N LEU A 197 13.24 -0.88 9.83
CA LEU A 197 13.85 0.15 9.00
C LEU A 197 15.03 -0.45 8.22
N TRP A 198 15.08 -0.15 6.94
CA TRP A 198 16.12 -0.60 6.04
C TRP A 198 16.77 0.62 5.39
N PHE A 199 18.10 0.70 5.44
CA PHE A 199 18.85 1.76 4.80
C PHE A 199 19.92 1.19 3.86
N LEU A 200 19.99 1.75 2.65
CA LEU A 200 21.12 1.56 1.76
C LEU A 200 22.18 2.57 2.15
N MET A 201 23.33 2.06 2.57
CA MET A 201 24.48 2.88 2.97
C MET A 201 25.48 2.94 1.84
N LEU A 202 26.03 4.14 1.61
CA LEU A 202 27.19 4.37 0.76
C LEU A 202 28.27 5.00 1.64
N ASP A 203 29.34 4.26 1.95
CA ASP A 203 30.23 4.52 3.08
C ASP A 203 29.42 4.60 4.40
N GLN A 204 29.47 5.75 5.08
CA GLN A 204 28.73 6.00 6.32
C GLN A 204 27.39 6.73 6.09
N GLU A 205 27.05 7.07 4.83
CA GLU A 205 25.87 7.87 4.52
C GLU A 205 24.69 7.03 4.05
N PRO A 206 23.50 7.17 4.67
CA PRO A 206 22.28 6.54 4.18
C PRO A 206 21.73 7.31 2.98
N ILE A 207 21.65 6.66 1.81
CA ILE A 207 21.23 7.27 0.54
C ILE A 207 19.84 6.83 0.08
N ALA A 208 19.30 5.76 0.67
CA ALA A 208 17.93 5.32 0.46
C ALA A 208 17.42 4.60 1.70
N PHE A 209 16.11 4.57 1.87
CA PHE A 209 15.48 3.87 2.98
C PHE A 209 14.18 3.18 2.57
N GLU A 210 13.80 2.21 3.36
CA GLU A 210 12.47 1.63 3.38
C GLU A 210 12.01 1.44 4.82
N TYR A 211 10.88 2.03 5.16
CA TYR A 211 10.17 1.85 6.41
C TYR A 211 9.09 0.78 6.21
N CYS A 212 9.16 -0.28 6.99
CA CYS A 212 8.32 -1.45 6.87
C CYS A 212 7.66 -1.81 8.20
N HIS A 213 6.56 -2.57 8.11
CA HIS A 213 5.97 -3.29 9.22
C HIS A 213 6.11 -4.79 8.98
N LEU A 214 6.70 -5.51 9.91
CA LEU A 214 6.76 -6.97 9.88
C LEU A 214 5.73 -7.55 10.85
N ALA A 215 4.79 -8.31 10.32
CA ALA A 215 3.82 -9.06 11.13
C ALA A 215 3.46 -10.38 10.44
N LYS A 216 3.40 -11.47 11.18
CA LYS A 216 2.99 -12.80 10.66
C LYS A 216 3.76 -13.20 9.40
N GLN A 217 5.07 -12.96 9.37
CA GLN A 217 5.95 -13.19 8.22
C GLN A 217 5.60 -12.36 6.95
N VAL A 218 4.77 -11.34 7.07
CA VAL A 218 4.54 -10.37 6.00
C VAL A 218 5.30 -9.09 6.32
N LEU A 219 6.25 -8.73 5.46
CA LEU A 219 6.98 -7.47 5.49
C LEU A 219 6.24 -6.48 4.60
N LEU A 220 5.47 -5.58 5.20
CA LEU A 220 4.70 -4.57 4.48
C LEU A 220 5.58 -3.34 4.21
N SER A 221 5.88 -3.06 2.95
CA SER A 221 6.59 -1.86 2.51
C SER A 221 5.69 -0.63 2.70
N TYR A 222 5.97 0.18 3.73
CA TYR A 222 5.08 1.27 4.11
C TYR A 222 5.51 2.62 3.51
N LYS A 223 6.80 2.96 3.62
CA LYS A 223 7.39 4.16 3.02
C LYS A 223 8.75 3.85 2.42
N ILE A 224 9.01 4.42 1.25
CA ILE A 224 10.30 4.32 0.58
C ILE A 224 10.76 5.68 0.09
N GLY A 225 12.06 5.90 0.08
CA GLY A 225 12.67 7.09 -0.49
C GLY A 225 14.14 6.88 -0.80
N PHE A 226 14.66 7.73 -1.67
CA PHE A 226 16.09 7.82 -1.92
C PHE A 226 16.48 9.27 -2.23
N ASP A 227 17.73 9.61 -1.95
CA ASP A 227 18.30 10.90 -2.27
C ASP A 227 18.53 10.99 -3.79
N GLU A 228 17.90 11.99 -4.43
CA GLU A 228 17.93 12.18 -5.89
C GLU A 228 19.34 12.44 -6.43
N SER A 229 20.26 12.98 -5.60
CA SER A 229 21.66 13.18 -5.99
C SER A 229 22.37 11.87 -6.35
N PHE A 230 21.91 10.75 -5.76
CA PHE A 230 22.42 9.40 -6.03
C PHE A 230 21.58 8.61 -7.06
N LYS A 231 20.61 9.23 -7.73
CA LYS A 231 19.75 8.57 -8.73
C LYS A 231 20.54 7.80 -9.78
N HIS A 232 21.72 8.30 -10.16
CA HIS A 232 22.61 7.69 -11.13
C HIS A 232 23.15 6.32 -10.72
N LEU A 233 23.06 5.95 -9.42
CA LEU A 233 23.43 4.65 -8.86
C LEU A 233 22.20 3.71 -8.74
N ALA A 234 20.99 4.19 -9.02
CA ALA A 234 19.73 3.45 -8.88
C ALA A 234 19.51 2.89 -7.44
N PRO A 235 19.54 3.76 -6.39
CA PRO A 235 19.58 3.32 -4.99
C PRO A 235 18.38 2.48 -4.58
N GLY A 236 17.15 2.78 -5.04
CA GLY A 236 15.98 1.96 -4.74
C GLY A 236 16.07 0.53 -5.28
N LYS A 237 16.76 0.32 -6.41
CA LYS A 237 17.01 -1.01 -6.98
C LYS A 237 18.04 -1.79 -6.15
N LEU A 238 19.07 -1.11 -5.68
CA LEU A 238 20.12 -1.71 -4.84
C LEU A 238 19.59 -2.04 -3.45
N LEU A 239 18.80 -1.14 -2.85
CA LEU A 239 18.13 -1.39 -1.58
C LEU A 239 17.28 -2.66 -1.67
N ARG A 240 16.41 -2.77 -2.68
CA ARG A 240 15.58 -3.95 -2.88
C ARG A 240 16.40 -5.24 -3.07
N LYS A 241 17.46 -5.18 -3.89
CA LYS A 241 18.37 -6.32 -4.10
C LYS A 241 18.97 -6.82 -2.78
N LEU A 242 19.60 -5.92 -2.02
CA LEU A 242 20.28 -6.28 -0.78
C LEU A 242 19.29 -6.70 0.31
N GLN A 243 18.12 -6.07 0.36
CA GLN A 243 17.05 -6.45 1.28
C GLN A 243 16.58 -7.90 1.03
N LEU A 244 16.25 -8.24 -0.22
CA LEU A 244 15.80 -9.59 -0.59
C LEU A 244 16.89 -10.63 -0.34
N GLU A 245 18.13 -10.33 -0.69
CA GLU A 245 19.28 -11.21 -0.40
C GLU A 245 19.44 -11.44 1.11
N THR A 246 19.26 -10.41 1.92
CA THR A 246 19.32 -10.52 3.38
C THR A 246 18.14 -11.33 3.93
N LEU A 247 16.93 -11.09 3.42
CA LEU A 247 15.73 -11.84 3.83
C LEU A 247 15.85 -13.34 3.48
N CYS A 248 16.35 -13.69 2.29
CA CYS A 248 16.61 -15.09 1.94
C CYS A 248 17.52 -15.79 2.95
N ARG A 249 18.53 -15.10 3.47
CA ARG A 249 19.49 -15.68 4.43
C ARG A 249 18.98 -15.69 5.87
N GLN A 250 18.27 -14.67 6.29
CA GLN A 250 17.93 -14.44 7.72
C GLN A 250 16.49 -14.76 8.07
N SER A 251 15.57 -14.65 7.10
CA SER A 251 14.14 -14.75 7.33
C SER A 251 13.43 -15.39 6.13
N PRO A 252 13.83 -16.62 5.70
CA PRO A 252 13.16 -17.31 4.60
C PRO A 252 11.69 -17.55 4.94
N GLY A 253 10.84 -17.56 3.91
CA GLY A 253 9.39 -17.65 4.08
C GLY A 253 8.71 -16.29 4.34
N THR A 254 9.46 -15.20 4.45
CA THR A 254 8.87 -13.85 4.49
C THR A 254 8.20 -13.52 3.16
N VAL A 255 7.02 -12.93 3.22
CA VAL A 255 6.35 -12.35 2.04
C VAL A 255 6.50 -10.83 2.11
N LEU A 256 7.21 -10.25 1.15
CA LEU A 256 7.30 -8.79 1.03
C LEU A 256 6.12 -8.28 0.21
N ASP A 257 5.22 -7.56 0.86
CA ASP A 257 4.11 -6.86 0.22
C ASP A 257 4.57 -5.45 -0.18
N THR A 258 4.64 -5.19 -1.48
CA THR A 258 5.15 -3.92 -2.00
C THR A 258 4.20 -2.76 -1.80
N LYS A 259 2.99 -3.02 -1.30
CA LYS A 259 1.91 -2.04 -1.04
C LYS A 259 1.72 -1.02 -2.18
N GLY A 260 0.52 -0.60 -2.39
CA GLY A 260 0.19 0.31 -3.49
C GLY A 260 0.27 -0.35 -4.88
N ILE A 261 -0.11 0.40 -5.88
CA ILE A 261 -0.31 -0.09 -7.26
C ILE A 261 0.98 -0.68 -7.84
N LEU A 262 0.84 -1.82 -8.51
CA LEU A 262 1.91 -2.48 -9.22
C LEU A 262 2.34 -1.64 -10.43
N CYS A 263 3.49 -0.97 -10.31
CA CYS A 263 4.13 -0.30 -11.43
C CYS A 263 5.17 -1.22 -12.10
N SER A 264 5.69 -0.79 -13.25
CA SER A 264 6.69 -1.56 -14.01
C SER A 264 7.94 -1.91 -13.21
N GLU A 265 8.38 -1.05 -12.27
CA GLU A 265 9.56 -1.32 -11.44
C GLU A 265 9.26 -2.39 -10.37
N LYS A 266 8.10 -2.32 -9.70
CA LYS A 266 7.67 -3.34 -8.74
C LYS A 266 7.44 -4.69 -9.41
N ALA A 267 6.85 -4.69 -10.60
CA ALA A 267 6.58 -5.91 -11.37
C ALA A 267 7.84 -6.71 -11.74
N LYS A 268 9.00 -6.07 -11.83
CA LYS A 268 10.28 -6.74 -12.12
C LYS A 268 10.76 -7.62 -10.97
N TRP A 269 10.27 -7.41 -9.76
CA TRP A 269 10.65 -8.14 -8.55
C TRP A 269 9.54 -9.08 -8.07
N ALA A 270 8.28 -8.81 -8.45
CA ALA A 270 7.12 -9.54 -7.95
C ALA A 270 7.13 -11.02 -8.39
N THR A 271 6.88 -11.93 -7.46
CA THR A 271 6.65 -13.36 -7.70
C THR A 271 5.18 -13.65 -7.95
N SER A 272 4.31 -12.89 -7.29
CA SER A 272 2.86 -13.01 -7.41
C SER A 272 2.17 -11.65 -7.23
N THR A 273 0.87 -11.62 -7.41
CA THR A 273 0.07 -10.40 -7.25
C THR A 273 -1.28 -10.72 -6.64
N TYR A 274 -1.88 -9.74 -5.97
CA TYR A 274 -3.28 -9.78 -5.56
C TYR A 274 -4.05 -8.55 -6.03
N ASP A 275 -5.37 -8.68 -6.15
CA ASP A 275 -6.22 -7.60 -6.58
C ASP A 275 -6.77 -6.81 -5.38
N ILE A 276 -6.73 -5.49 -5.50
CA ILE A 276 -7.42 -4.57 -4.61
C ILE A 276 -8.39 -3.69 -5.40
N GLY A 277 -9.36 -3.12 -4.72
CA GLY A 277 -10.22 -2.17 -5.41
C GLY A 277 -11.11 -1.37 -4.49
N ARG A 278 -11.94 -0.54 -5.11
CA ARG A 278 -12.96 0.24 -4.41
C ARG A 278 -14.29 -0.48 -4.48
N LEU A 279 -14.84 -0.82 -3.31
CA LEU A 279 -16.18 -1.35 -3.14
C LEU A 279 -17.10 -0.22 -2.69
N VAL A 280 -18.20 0.01 -3.40
CA VAL A 280 -19.27 0.91 -2.98
C VAL A 280 -20.53 0.08 -2.76
N VAL A 281 -21.19 0.32 -1.64
CA VAL A 281 -22.35 -0.45 -1.20
C VAL A 281 -23.49 0.51 -0.85
N ALA A 282 -24.71 0.20 -1.31
CA ALA A 282 -25.96 0.82 -0.88
C ALA A 282 -26.81 -0.23 -0.15
N LEU A 283 -26.77 -0.23 1.19
CA LEU A 283 -27.49 -1.21 1.99
C LEU A 283 -29.01 -0.98 1.99
N LYS A 284 -29.44 0.28 2.05
CA LYS A 284 -30.84 0.65 2.21
C LYS A 284 -31.23 1.81 1.30
N GLY A 285 -32.55 2.01 1.17
CA GLY A 285 -33.12 3.07 0.35
C GLY A 285 -33.15 2.75 -1.15
N ARG A 286 -34.28 3.03 -1.79
CA ARG A 286 -34.42 2.80 -3.25
C ARG A 286 -33.57 3.77 -4.06
N ILE A 287 -33.52 5.04 -3.65
CA ILE A 287 -32.76 6.09 -4.38
C ILE A 287 -31.27 5.81 -4.38
N PRO A 288 -30.58 5.55 -3.25
CA PRO A 288 -29.14 5.21 -3.25
C PRO A 288 -28.83 3.99 -4.10
N LYS A 289 -29.69 2.95 -4.07
CA LYS A 289 -29.51 1.75 -4.90
C LYS A 289 -29.62 2.06 -6.39
N LEU A 290 -30.65 2.85 -6.80
CA LEU A 290 -30.80 3.26 -8.19
C LEU A 290 -29.66 4.15 -8.67
N VAL A 291 -29.21 5.11 -7.86
CA VAL A 291 -28.07 5.98 -8.17
C VAL A 291 -26.81 5.17 -8.35
N LEU A 292 -26.52 4.23 -7.44
CA LEU A 292 -25.37 3.36 -7.57
C LEU A 292 -25.46 2.48 -8.83
N SER A 293 -26.62 1.89 -9.11
CA SER A 293 -26.85 1.11 -10.31
C SER A 293 -26.63 1.95 -11.58
N ALA A 294 -27.22 3.13 -11.66
CA ALA A 294 -27.04 4.05 -12.79
C ALA A 294 -25.55 4.44 -12.98
N TYR A 295 -24.85 4.76 -11.87
CA TYR A 295 -23.44 5.08 -11.91
C TYR A 295 -22.58 3.92 -12.44
N LEU A 296 -22.85 2.70 -12.01
CA LEU A 296 -22.13 1.50 -12.47
C LEU A 296 -22.33 1.24 -13.97
N HIS A 297 -23.52 1.51 -14.49
CA HIS A 297 -23.82 1.36 -15.93
C HIS A 297 -23.23 2.52 -16.77
N ALA A 298 -23.24 3.75 -16.25
CA ALA A 298 -22.74 4.92 -16.96
C ALA A 298 -21.20 4.96 -17.00
N LYS A 299 -20.52 4.46 -15.99
CA LYS A 299 -19.06 4.54 -15.85
C LYS A 299 -18.28 3.94 -17.05
N PRO A 300 -18.61 2.76 -17.59
CA PRO A 300 -17.91 2.22 -18.77
C PRO A 300 -18.06 3.12 -20.01
N ILE A 301 -19.20 3.77 -20.15
CA ILE A 301 -19.49 4.69 -21.26
C ILE A 301 -18.62 5.94 -21.13
N VAL A 302 -18.61 6.57 -19.98
CA VAL A 302 -17.80 7.76 -19.71
C VAL A 302 -16.29 7.50 -19.85
N GLN A 303 -15.81 6.34 -19.41
CA GLN A 303 -14.41 5.97 -19.58
C GLN A 303 -14.03 5.75 -21.05
N ARG A 304 -14.92 5.20 -21.87
CA ARG A 304 -14.68 5.09 -23.33
C ARG A 304 -14.50 6.47 -23.98
N PHE A 305 -15.32 7.44 -23.62
CA PHE A 305 -15.21 8.80 -24.18
C PHE A 305 -13.91 9.49 -23.72
N ARG A 306 -13.50 9.37 -22.47
CA ARG A 306 -12.24 9.96 -21.98
C ARG A 306 -11.00 9.34 -22.62
N ASN A 307 -11.00 8.03 -22.90
CA ASN A 307 -9.89 7.37 -23.56
C ASN A 307 -9.81 7.72 -25.06
N VAL A 308 -10.92 8.08 -25.70
CA VAL A 308 -10.93 8.57 -27.11
C VAL A 308 -10.32 9.97 -27.19
N GLU A 309 -10.60 10.86 -26.25
CA GLU A 309 -10.02 12.21 -26.21
C GLU A 309 -8.51 12.20 -25.95
N SER A 310 -7.99 11.24 -25.16
CA SER A 310 -6.56 11.11 -24.87
C SER A 310 -5.75 10.51 -26.05
N HIS A 311 -6.40 10.01 -27.09
CA HIS A 311 -5.76 9.43 -28.29
C HIS A 311 -5.96 10.30 -29.54
N SER A 312 -6.49 11.52 -29.43
CA SER A 312 -6.50 12.45 -30.54
C SER A 312 -5.06 12.94 -30.78
N PRO A 313 -4.48 12.70 -31.97
CA PRO A 313 -3.16 13.21 -32.27
C PRO A 313 -3.22 14.74 -32.27
N SER A 314 -2.34 15.38 -31.52
CA SER A 314 -2.10 16.81 -31.62
C SER A 314 -1.76 17.12 -33.06
N LEU A 315 -2.67 17.80 -33.77
CA LEU A 315 -2.41 18.40 -35.08
C LEU A 315 -1.17 19.28 -34.96
N GLY A 316 -0.12 18.87 -35.61
CA GLY A 316 1.14 19.57 -35.64
C GLY A 316 0.95 21.02 -36.07
N SER A 317 1.45 21.94 -35.34
CA SER A 317 1.80 23.28 -35.83
C SER A 317 3.00 23.13 -36.75
N ALA A 318 2.71 22.94 -38.02
CA ALA A 318 3.68 23.13 -39.09
C ALA A 318 3.97 24.64 -39.22
N GLY A 319 5.23 24.99 -39.11
CA GLY A 319 5.89 26.02 -39.89
C GLY A 319 5.64 27.46 -39.53
N ALA A 320 6.73 28.13 -39.14
CA ALA A 320 7.26 29.27 -39.87
C ALA A 320 8.53 29.80 -39.19
N ASN A 321 9.58 29.77 -39.97
CA ASN A 321 10.86 30.52 -39.87
C ASN A 321 11.82 30.23 -38.75
#